data_363eb6b4e4e0b1a3ba95f9555302b311
#
_entry.id   363eb6b4e4e0b1a3ba95f9555302b311
#
_cell.length_a   1.000
_cell.length_b   1.000
_cell.length_c   1.000
_cell.angle_alpha   90.00
_cell.angle_beta   90.00
_cell.angle_gamma   90.00
#
_symmetry.space_group_name_H-M   'P 1'
#
loop_
_entity.id
_entity.type
_entity.pdbx_description
1 polymer ?
#
loop_
_entity_poly.entity_id
_entity_poly.type
_entity_poly.pdbx_seq_one_letter_code
_entity_poly.pdbx_strand_id
1 'polypeptide(L)'
;MAIIVDKIQKRKDIALSCKELMIEEGINSISISKLAKAAGISKGSFYDYFTNKNDLVFEIINISLLKHNTIKEEKLNNVKTSREKVKVFLEIFYEEEDDELRNLYKEFLSISLSEPTKDIIDYHTRHNEEYYLWFKSIFDEGIEKKELKPEARKLVNGLFLLGTGVFISQLTCKVKTNSKKEIDNYVDTIFDLIEINKCN
;
A
#
# COMPACT_ATOMS: atom_id res chain seq x y z
N MET A 1 -22.57 -22.40 8.52
CA MET A 1 -21.18 -22.04 8.16
C MET A 1 -20.94 -22.01 6.65
N ALA A 2 -21.34 -23.02 5.86
CA ALA A 2 -21.09 -23.06 4.40
C ALA A 2 -21.62 -21.84 3.60
N ILE A 3 -22.84 -21.36 3.88
CA ILE A 3 -23.45 -20.22 3.16
C ILE A 3 -22.68 -18.90 3.39
N ILE A 4 -22.15 -18.68 4.58
CA ILE A 4 -21.39 -17.45 4.91
C ILE A 4 -20.04 -17.46 4.21
N VAL A 5 -19.35 -18.61 4.18
CA VAL A 5 -18.06 -18.78 3.50
C VAL A 5 -18.23 -18.58 1.99
N ASP A 6 -19.31 -19.10 1.41
CA ASP A 6 -19.64 -18.91 -0.01
C ASP A 6 -19.90 -17.43 -0.35
N LYS A 7 -20.59 -16.67 0.51
CA LYS A 7 -20.84 -15.25 0.30
C LYS A 7 -19.55 -14.41 0.34
N ILE A 8 -18.65 -14.71 1.27
CA ILE A 8 -17.35 -14.02 1.37
C ILE A 8 -16.49 -14.32 0.13
N GLN A 9 -16.41 -15.58 -0.27
CA GLN A 9 -15.63 -15.94 -1.47
C GLN A 9 -16.22 -15.30 -2.71
N LYS A 10 -17.54 -15.34 -2.87
CA LYS A 10 -18.23 -14.71 -4.01
C LYS A 10 -18.02 -13.21 -4.06
N ARG A 11 -17.99 -12.51 -2.92
CA ARG A 11 -17.65 -11.09 -2.82
C ARG A 11 -16.23 -10.82 -3.37
N LYS A 12 -15.24 -11.64 -2.99
CA LYS A 12 -13.87 -11.56 -3.51
C LYS A 12 -13.79 -11.82 -5.01
N ASP A 13 -14.49 -12.84 -5.52
CA ASP A 13 -14.51 -13.19 -6.93
C ASP A 13 -15.08 -12.04 -7.79
N ILE A 14 -16.17 -11.41 -7.32
CA ILE A 14 -16.74 -10.22 -7.96
C ILE A 14 -15.74 -9.07 -7.96
N ALA A 15 -15.09 -8.81 -6.84
CA ALA A 15 -14.09 -7.75 -6.73
C ALA A 15 -12.92 -7.97 -7.72
N LEU A 16 -12.36 -9.17 -7.77
CA LEU A 16 -11.28 -9.52 -8.69
C LEU A 16 -11.70 -9.40 -10.16
N SER A 17 -12.92 -9.79 -10.51
CA SER A 17 -13.44 -9.66 -11.87
C SER A 17 -13.61 -8.20 -12.33
N CYS A 18 -13.69 -7.26 -11.40
CA CYS A 18 -13.82 -5.83 -11.69
C CYS A 18 -12.47 -5.09 -11.71
N LYS A 19 -11.39 -5.70 -11.20
CA LYS A 19 -10.13 -5.02 -10.93
C LYS A 19 -9.48 -4.42 -12.17
N GLU A 20 -9.28 -5.22 -13.22
CA GLU A 20 -8.65 -4.76 -14.46
C GLU A 20 -9.43 -3.61 -15.10
N LEU A 21 -10.74 -3.77 -15.19
CA LEU A 21 -11.62 -2.75 -15.74
C LEU A 21 -11.56 -1.43 -14.96
N MET A 22 -11.37 -1.50 -13.65
CA MET A 22 -11.23 -0.31 -12.80
C MET A 22 -9.88 0.39 -12.99
N ILE A 23 -8.81 -0.36 -13.22
CA ILE A 23 -7.47 0.19 -13.51
C ILE A 23 -7.46 0.86 -14.89
N GLU A 24 -8.08 0.23 -15.91
CA GLU A 24 -8.09 0.74 -17.28
C GLU A 24 -8.93 2.00 -17.46
N GLU A 25 -10.12 2.04 -16.88
CA GLU A 25 -11.09 3.12 -17.11
C GLU A 25 -11.11 4.19 -16.00
N GLY A 26 -10.47 3.91 -14.90
CA GLY A 26 -10.49 4.75 -13.69
C GLY A 26 -11.77 4.57 -12.87
N ILE A 27 -11.60 4.60 -11.55
CA ILE A 27 -12.68 4.32 -10.60
C ILE A 27 -13.83 5.32 -10.75
N ASN A 28 -13.57 6.60 -10.98
CA ASN A 28 -14.60 7.63 -11.05
C ASN A 28 -15.50 7.48 -12.28
N SER A 29 -14.95 7.09 -13.42
CA SER A 29 -15.66 7.04 -14.71
C SER A 29 -16.54 5.80 -14.88
N ILE A 30 -16.29 4.73 -14.11
CA ILE A 30 -16.98 3.47 -14.32
C ILE A 30 -18.31 3.39 -13.55
N SER A 31 -19.38 2.92 -14.20
CA SER A 31 -20.69 2.73 -13.58
C SER A 31 -20.83 1.37 -12.90
N ILE A 32 -21.68 1.30 -11.85
CA ILE A 32 -22.03 0.02 -11.19
C ILE A 32 -22.62 -0.99 -12.18
N SER A 33 -23.38 -0.55 -13.18
CA SER A 33 -23.92 -1.45 -14.21
C SER A 33 -22.82 -2.11 -15.03
N LYS A 34 -21.75 -1.40 -15.32
CA LYS A 34 -20.60 -1.92 -16.08
C LYS A 34 -19.77 -2.88 -15.22
N LEU A 35 -19.57 -2.56 -13.94
CA LEU A 35 -18.92 -3.45 -12.97
C LEU A 35 -19.70 -4.75 -12.78
N ALA A 36 -21.00 -4.67 -12.58
CA ALA A 36 -21.88 -5.86 -12.45
C ALA A 36 -21.79 -6.74 -13.70
N LYS A 37 -21.80 -6.13 -14.91
CA LYS A 37 -21.64 -6.86 -16.17
C LYS A 37 -20.28 -7.55 -16.27
N ALA A 38 -19.19 -6.89 -15.89
CA ALA A 38 -17.85 -7.48 -15.87
C ALA A 38 -17.77 -8.69 -14.93
N ALA A 39 -18.46 -8.62 -13.78
CA ALA A 39 -18.54 -9.72 -12.82
C ALA A 39 -19.57 -10.80 -13.18
N GLY A 40 -20.29 -10.68 -14.29
CA GLY A 40 -21.32 -11.64 -14.73
C GLY A 40 -22.55 -11.70 -13.82
N ILE A 41 -22.88 -10.59 -13.13
CA ILE A 41 -24.03 -10.49 -12.24
C ILE A 41 -24.99 -9.36 -12.64
N SER A 42 -26.22 -9.38 -12.12
CA SER A 42 -27.15 -8.26 -12.28
C SER A 42 -26.74 -7.06 -11.42
N LYS A 43 -27.19 -5.84 -11.81
CA LYS A 43 -27.02 -4.64 -10.98
C LYS A 43 -27.70 -4.80 -9.60
N GLY A 44 -28.81 -5.51 -9.53
CA GLY A 44 -29.49 -5.83 -8.25
C GLY A 44 -28.60 -6.70 -7.37
N SER A 45 -28.05 -7.79 -7.94
CA SER A 45 -27.17 -8.70 -7.24
C SER A 45 -25.87 -8.03 -6.76
N PHE A 46 -25.41 -6.96 -7.43
CA PHE A 46 -24.25 -6.19 -6.95
C PHE A 46 -24.47 -5.67 -5.53
N TYR A 47 -25.67 -5.15 -5.25
CA TYR A 47 -26.02 -4.59 -3.94
C TYR A 47 -26.22 -5.65 -2.83
N ASP A 48 -26.28 -6.95 -3.18
CA ASP A 48 -26.25 -8.04 -2.20
C ASP A 48 -24.84 -8.22 -1.59
N TYR A 49 -23.80 -7.72 -2.28
CA TYR A 49 -22.39 -7.87 -1.91
C TYR A 49 -21.70 -6.56 -1.53
N PHE A 50 -22.07 -5.44 -2.16
CA PHE A 50 -21.41 -4.14 -1.98
C PHE A 50 -22.46 -3.05 -1.77
N THR A 51 -22.26 -2.22 -0.76
CA THR A 51 -23.16 -1.09 -0.46
C THR A 51 -23.09 0.02 -1.50
N ASN A 52 -21.91 0.22 -2.07
CA ASN A 52 -21.65 1.23 -3.10
C ASN A 52 -20.37 0.85 -3.88
N LYS A 53 -19.96 1.72 -4.81
CA LYS A 53 -18.77 1.51 -5.63
C LYS A 53 -17.48 1.55 -4.78
N ASN A 54 -17.40 2.42 -3.79
CA ASN A 54 -16.21 2.52 -2.93
C ASN A 54 -15.98 1.26 -2.10
N ASP A 55 -17.06 0.62 -1.64
CA ASP A 55 -17.00 -0.66 -0.92
C ASP A 55 -16.38 -1.79 -1.78
N LEU A 56 -16.66 -1.81 -3.09
CA LEU A 56 -15.96 -2.70 -4.04
C LEU A 56 -14.49 -2.32 -4.19
N VAL A 57 -14.18 -1.03 -4.30
CA VAL A 57 -12.79 -0.54 -4.41
C VAL A 57 -11.97 -0.99 -3.20
N PHE A 58 -12.51 -0.80 -2.00
CA PHE A 58 -11.85 -1.21 -0.76
C PHE A 58 -11.58 -2.72 -0.72
N GLU A 59 -12.53 -3.54 -1.20
CA GLU A 59 -12.33 -4.98 -1.29
C GLU A 59 -11.18 -5.34 -2.25
N ILE A 60 -11.12 -4.71 -3.43
CA ILE A 60 -10.03 -4.92 -4.40
C ILE A 60 -8.67 -4.55 -3.78
N ILE A 61 -8.61 -3.40 -3.13
CA ILE A 61 -7.38 -2.94 -2.47
C ILE A 61 -6.97 -3.90 -1.37
N ASN A 62 -7.90 -4.32 -0.50
CA ASN A 62 -7.63 -5.26 0.59
C ASN A 62 -7.06 -6.60 0.08
N ILE A 63 -7.63 -7.16 -0.99
CA ILE A 63 -7.14 -8.41 -1.60
C ILE A 63 -5.72 -8.22 -2.13
N SER A 64 -5.45 -7.12 -2.83
CA SER A 64 -4.14 -6.82 -3.42
C SER A 64 -3.08 -6.55 -2.33
N LEU A 65 -3.45 -5.81 -1.28
CA LEU A 65 -2.58 -5.55 -0.13
C LEU A 65 -2.25 -6.84 0.65
N LEU A 66 -3.23 -7.72 0.85
CA LEU A 66 -2.98 -8.98 1.56
C LEU A 66 -1.93 -9.82 0.86
N LYS A 67 -2.01 -9.96 -0.48
CA LYS A 67 -1.00 -10.65 -1.28
C LYS A 67 0.36 -9.99 -1.17
N HIS A 68 0.42 -8.67 -1.34
CA HIS A 68 1.65 -7.89 -1.24
C HIS A 68 2.29 -8.01 0.15
N ASN A 69 1.49 -7.91 1.22
CA ASN A 69 1.98 -7.98 2.60
C ASN A 69 2.61 -9.33 2.91
N THR A 70 2.03 -10.44 2.43
CA THR A 70 2.63 -11.78 2.59
C THR A 70 4.03 -11.83 1.98
N ILE A 71 4.20 -11.33 0.74
CA ILE A 71 5.50 -11.27 0.06
C ILE A 71 6.46 -10.34 0.82
N LYS A 72 5.99 -9.19 1.28
CA LYS A 72 6.78 -8.24 2.06
C LYS A 72 7.27 -8.84 3.38
N GLU A 73 6.41 -9.55 4.11
CA GLU A 73 6.80 -10.25 5.34
C GLU A 73 7.89 -11.29 5.09
N GLU A 74 7.78 -12.09 4.02
CA GLU A 74 8.82 -13.04 3.61
C GLU A 74 10.15 -12.34 3.32
N LYS A 75 10.14 -11.25 2.56
CA LYS A 75 11.32 -10.43 2.26
C LYS A 75 11.94 -9.87 3.56
N LEU A 76 11.12 -9.31 4.45
CA LEU A 76 11.58 -8.74 5.73
C LEU A 76 12.22 -9.79 6.65
N ASN A 77 11.72 -11.02 6.62
CA ASN A 77 12.28 -12.15 7.40
C ASN A 77 13.63 -12.64 6.84
N ASN A 78 13.93 -12.38 5.57
CA ASN A 78 15.17 -12.77 4.92
C ASN A 78 16.31 -11.77 5.08
N VAL A 79 16.05 -10.56 5.57
CA VAL A 79 17.06 -9.53 5.83
C VAL A 79 17.27 -9.35 7.33
N LYS A 80 18.47 -8.91 7.72
CA LYS A 80 18.90 -8.95 9.13
C LYS A 80 18.91 -7.58 9.80
N THR A 81 19.28 -6.54 9.06
CA THR A 81 19.50 -5.19 9.61
C THR A 81 18.26 -4.33 9.46
N SER A 82 18.09 -3.37 10.36
CA SER A 82 17.01 -2.38 10.26
C SER A 82 17.10 -1.56 8.98
N ARG A 83 18.32 -1.29 8.49
CA ARG A 83 18.57 -0.62 7.20
C ARG A 83 17.99 -1.40 6.04
N GLU A 84 18.30 -2.69 5.94
CA GLU A 84 17.76 -3.57 4.89
C GLU A 84 16.22 -3.68 4.99
N LYS A 85 15.69 -3.82 6.22
CA LYS A 85 14.23 -3.88 6.44
C LYS A 85 13.53 -2.60 5.96
N VAL A 86 14.10 -1.42 6.21
CA VAL A 86 13.54 -0.15 5.73
C VAL A 86 13.57 -0.08 4.20
N LYS A 87 14.66 -0.51 3.54
CA LYS A 87 14.73 -0.58 2.07
C LYS A 87 13.66 -1.51 1.52
N VAL A 88 13.53 -2.73 2.04
CA VAL A 88 12.48 -3.70 1.66
C VAL A 88 11.08 -3.10 1.85
N PHE A 89 10.85 -2.35 2.93
CA PHE A 89 9.56 -1.72 3.18
C PHE A 89 9.19 -0.69 2.11
N LEU A 90 10.18 0.03 1.58
CA LEU A 90 10.01 1.08 0.57
C LEU A 90 10.02 0.58 -0.88
N GLU A 91 10.31 -0.72 -1.13
CA GLU A 91 10.33 -1.32 -2.47
C GLU A 91 9.03 -1.12 -3.26
N ILE A 92 7.88 -1.10 -2.59
CA ILE A 92 6.57 -0.87 -3.19
C ILE A 92 6.53 0.38 -4.09
N PHE A 93 7.37 1.37 -3.82
CA PHE A 93 7.35 2.64 -4.57
C PHE A 93 8.18 2.60 -5.86
N TYR A 94 8.95 1.52 -6.13
CA TYR A 94 9.81 1.48 -7.32
C TYR A 94 9.96 0.10 -7.99
N GLU A 95 9.70 -1.01 -7.31
CA GLU A 95 9.85 -2.34 -7.94
C GLU A 95 8.72 -2.62 -8.93
N GLU A 96 9.06 -3.21 -10.10
CA GLU A 96 8.09 -3.49 -11.18
C GLU A 96 7.00 -4.48 -10.74
N GLU A 97 7.34 -5.41 -9.85
CA GLU A 97 6.40 -6.40 -9.30
C GLU A 97 5.19 -5.75 -8.60
N ASP A 98 5.34 -4.50 -8.13
CA ASP A 98 4.32 -3.75 -7.41
C ASP A 98 3.55 -2.75 -8.29
N ASP A 99 3.78 -2.72 -9.61
CA ASP A 99 3.11 -1.79 -10.54
C ASP A 99 1.59 -1.85 -10.47
N GLU A 100 1.02 -3.03 -10.35
CA GLU A 100 -0.42 -3.20 -10.23
C GLU A 100 -0.96 -2.54 -8.95
N LEU A 101 -0.30 -2.76 -7.82
CA LEU A 101 -0.70 -2.16 -6.55
C LEU A 101 -0.51 -0.64 -6.56
N ARG A 102 0.57 -0.13 -7.18
CA ARG A 102 0.77 1.31 -7.38
C ARG A 102 -0.33 1.92 -8.25
N ASN A 103 -0.77 1.25 -9.31
CA ASN A 103 -1.88 1.72 -10.14
C ASN A 103 -3.20 1.78 -9.36
N LEU A 104 -3.50 0.78 -8.54
CA LEU A 104 -4.65 0.81 -7.63
C LEU A 104 -4.54 1.96 -6.61
N TYR A 105 -3.36 2.16 -6.04
CA TYR A 105 -3.11 3.23 -5.08
C TYR A 105 -3.25 4.62 -5.72
N LYS A 106 -2.77 4.80 -6.95
CA LYS A 106 -2.95 6.03 -7.74
C LYS A 106 -4.44 6.35 -7.92
N GLU A 107 -5.24 5.36 -8.34
CA GLU A 107 -6.68 5.54 -8.52
C GLU A 107 -7.37 5.87 -7.18
N PHE A 108 -6.97 5.21 -6.10
CA PHE A 108 -7.48 5.48 -4.76
C PHE A 108 -7.12 6.89 -4.27
N LEU A 109 -5.88 7.35 -4.48
CA LEU A 109 -5.47 8.72 -4.17
C LEU A 109 -6.26 9.75 -4.99
N SER A 110 -6.52 9.47 -6.27
CA SER A 110 -7.33 10.35 -7.11
C SER A 110 -8.73 10.59 -6.51
N ILE A 111 -9.39 9.53 -6.04
CA ILE A 111 -10.70 9.65 -5.38
C ILE A 111 -10.57 10.37 -4.04
N SER A 112 -9.57 10.00 -3.25
CA SER A 112 -9.36 10.59 -1.92
C SER A 112 -9.13 12.10 -1.97
N LEU A 113 -8.54 12.60 -3.07
CA LEU A 113 -8.28 14.01 -3.28
C LEU A 113 -9.45 14.75 -3.94
N SER A 114 -10.20 14.10 -4.85
CA SER A 114 -11.29 14.75 -5.60
C SER A 114 -12.63 14.68 -4.89
N GLU A 115 -12.94 13.58 -4.20
CA GLU A 115 -14.21 13.31 -3.55
C GLU A 115 -14.01 12.68 -2.16
N PRO A 116 -13.45 13.41 -1.18
CA PRO A 116 -13.08 12.88 0.14
C PRO A 116 -14.31 12.61 1.01
N THR A 117 -15.02 11.52 0.74
CA THR A 117 -16.12 11.07 1.61
C THR A 117 -15.55 10.54 2.94
N LYS A 118 -16.40 10.51 3.98
CA LYS A 118 -16.01 9.99 5.30
C LYS A 118 -15.46 8.56 5.20
N ASP A 119 -16.09 7.69 4.41
CA ASP A 119 -15.68 6.29 4.26
C ASP A 119 -14.28 6.15 3.64
N ILE A 120 -13.98 7.01 2.65
CA ILE A 120 -12.66 7.04 1.99
C ILE A 120 -11.59 7.52 2.98
N ILE A 121 -11.88 8.59 3.72
CA ILE A 121 -10.95 9.13 4.73
C ILE A 121 -10.69 8.10 5.83
N ASP A 122 -11.74 7.51 6.39
CA ASP A 122 -11.64 6.50 7.45
C ASP A 122 -10.85 5.27 6.97
N TYR A 123 -11.10 4.82 5.73
CA TYR A 123 -10.36 3.71 5.12
C TYR A 123 -8.88 4.04 4.97
N HIS A 124 -8.55 5.21 4.39
CA HIS A 124 -7.17 5.64 4.17
C HIS A 124 -6.42 5.82 5.50
N THR A 125 -7.05 6.48 6.48
CA THR A 125 -6.46 6.70 7.80
C THR A 125 -6.07 5.38 8.46
N ARG A 126 -6.99 4.40 8.51
CA ARG A 126 -6.72 3.10 9.12
C ARG A 126 -5.54 2.37 8.46
N HIS A 127 -5.51 2.30 7.12
CA HIS A 127 -4.42 1.62 6.41
C HIS A 127 -3.09 2.36 6.59
N ASN A 128 -3.10 3.69 6.55
CA ASN A 128 -1.90 4.48 6.80
C ASN A 128 -1.34 4.27 8.21
N GLU A 129 -2.22 4.19 9.22
CA GLU A 129 -1.83 3.91 10.61
C GLU A 129 -1.26 2.49 10.76
N GLU A 130 -1.89 1.48 10.17
CA GLU A 130 -1.41 0.08 10.19
C GLU A 130 -0.01 -0.03 9.58
N TYR A 131 0.22 0.55 8.40
CA TYR A 131 1.52 0.55 7.74
C TYR A 131 2.56 1.38 8.49
N TYR A 132 2.18 2.52 9.03
CA TYR A 132 3.05 3.34 9.86
C TYR A 132 3.52 2.58 11.12
N LEU A 133 2.62 1.90 11.81
CA LEU A 133 2.95 1.11 12.99
C LEU A 133 3.88 -0.06 12.63
N TRP A 134 3.64 -0.73 11.51
CA TRP A 134 4.53 -1.78 11.01
C TRP A 134 5.91 -1.22 10.68
N PHE A 135 5.99 -0.12 9.93
CA PHE A 135 7.25 0.55 9.64
C PHE A 135 8.00 0.99 10.91
N LYS A 136 7.27 1.58 11.85
CA LYS A 136 7.81 2.02 13.14
C LYS A 136 8.39 0.84 13.94
N SER A 137 7.78 -0.34 13.90
CA SER A 137 8.27 -1.52 14.63
C SER A 137 9.68 -1.92 14.21
N ILE A 138 10.09 -1.68 12.96
CA ILE A 138 11.46 -1.93 12.48
C ILE A 138 12.47 -1.09 13.28
N PHE A 139 12.14 0.17 13.54
CA PHE A 139 13.00 1.07 14.31
C PHE A 139 13.01 0.72 15.80
N ASP A 140 11.85 0.42 16.36
CA ASP A 140 11.76 0.03 17.78
C ASP A 140 12.59 -1.25 18.02
N GLU A 141 12.47 -2.26 17.14
CA GLU A 141 13.28 -3.48 17.21
C GLU A 141 14.79 -3.19 17.10
N GLY A 142 15.19 -2.31 16.14
CA GLY A 142 16.59 -1.92 15.96
C GLY A 142 17.17 -1.20 17.17
N ILE A 143 16.38 -0.36 17.86
CA ILE A 143 16.78 0.32 19.08
C ILE A 143 16.92 -0.67 20.25
N GLU A 144 15.97 -1.59 20.41
CA GLU A 144 16.02 -2.63 21.45
C GLU A 144 17.23 -3.55 21.29
N LYS A 145 17.57 -3.90 20.04
CA LYS A 145 18.76 -4.69 19.68
C LYS A 145 20.08 -3.89 19.74
N LYS A 146 20.04 -2.61 20.10
CA LYS A 146 21.20 -1.70 20.09
C LYS A 146 21.89 -1.60 18.72
N GLU A 147 21.13 -1.77 17.66
CA GLU A 147 21.54 -1.52 16.29
C GLU A 147 21.42 -0.03 15.96
N LEU A 148 20.36 0.61 16.45
CA LEU A 148 20.04 2.02 16.22
C LEU A 148 20.12 2.84 17.51
N LYS A 149 20.52 4.12 17.35
CA LYS A 149 20.45 5.12 18.42
C LYS A 149 19.00 5.45 18.76
N PRO A 150 18.65 5.78 20.03
CA PRO A 150 17.28 6.14 20.44
C PRO A 150 16.67 7.30 19.64
N GLU A 151 17.51 8.21 19.14
CA GLU A 151 17.11 9.37 18.33
C GLU A 151 16.50 8.98 16.99
N ALA A 152 16.76 7.75 16.49
CA ALA A 152 16.18 7.20 15.27
C ALA A 152 14.64 7.30 15.25
N ARG A 153 13.98 7.24 16.42
CA ARG A 153 12.52 7.43 16.53
C ARG A 153 12.02 8.74 15.94
N LYS A 154 12.82 9.80 15.96
CA LYS A 154 12.44 11.12 15.44
C LYS A 154 12.38 11.15 13.91
N LEU A 155 13.02 10.19 13.23
CA LEU A 155 13.12 10.12 11.77
C LEU A 155 12.07 9.22 11.12
N VAL A 156 11.39 8.37 11.91
CA VAL A 156 10.45 7.37 11.43
C VAL A 156 9.39 7.97 10.51
N ASN A 157 8.72 9.04 10.96
CA ASN A 157 7.64 9.65 10.20
C ASN A 157 8.13 10.25 8.86
N GLY A 158 9.30 10.92 8.87
CA GLY A 158 9.88 11.48 7.64
C GLY A 158 10.25 10.40 6.63
N LEU A 159 10.88 9.32 7.08
CA LEU A 159 11.22 8.17 6.23
C LEU A 159 9.98 7.43 5.72
N PHE A 160 8.96 7.27 6.54
CA PHE A 160 7.69 6.66 6.13
C PHE A 160 7.02 7.45 5.00
N LEU A 161 7.01 8.79 5.09
CA LEU A 161 6.41 9.68 4.09
C LEU A 161 7.28 9.85 2.83
N LEU A 162 8.58 9.52 2.88
CA LEU A 162 9.49 9.64 1.75
C LEU A 162 8.98 8.88 0.52
N GLY A 163 8.60 7.61 0.69
CA GLY A 163 8.13 6.77 -0.39
C GLY A 163 6.88 7.33 -1.06
N THR A 164 5.89 7.75 -0.28
CA THR A 164 4.68 8.41 -0.79
C THR A 164 5.02 9.71 -1.54
N GLY A 165 5.95 10.51 -1.02
CA GLY A 165 6.42 11.74 -1.67
C GLY A 165 7.08 11.47 -3.02
N VAL A 166 7.95 10.47 -3.10
CA VAL A 166 8.59 10.04 -4.36
C VAL A 166 7.53 9.56 -5.35
N PHE A 167 6.59 8.72 -4.92
CA PHE A 167 5.51 8.21 -5.76
C PHE A 167 4.64 9.33 -6.34
N ILE A 168 4.19 10.27 -5.51
CA ILE A 168 3.40 11.43 -5.98
C ILE A 168 4.20 12.28 -6.97
N SER A 169 5.49 12.51 -6.70
CA SER A 169 6.37 13.26 -7.60
C SER A 169 6.49 12.59 -8.97
N GLN A 170 6.60 11.26 -9.04
CA GLN A 170 6.61 10.53 -10.30
C GLN A 170 5.32 10.69 -11.10
N LEU A 171 4.18 10.74 -10.44
CA LEU A 171 2.87 10.89 -11.10
C LEU A 171 2.62 12.32 -11.60
N THR A 172 3.20 13.34 -10.96
CA THR A 172 2.88 14.75 -11.19
C THR A 172 3.98 15.54 -11.90
N CYS A 173 5.20 15.03 -11.91
CA CYS A 173 6.36 15.73 -12.47
C CYS A 173 6.99 14.94 -13.61
N LYS A 174 7.52 15.65 -14.63
CA LYS A 174 8.29 15.03 -15.73
C LYS A 174 9.76 14.73 -15.35
N VAL A 175 10.05 14.63 -14.06
CA VAL A 175 11.41 14.38 -13.58
C VAL A 175 11.72 12.89 -13.73
N LYS A 176 12.71 12.57 -14.57
CA LYS A 176 13.21 11.19 -14.72
C LYS A 176 14.30 10.93 -13.68
N THR A 177 13.90 10.71 -12.43
CA THR A 177 14.83 10.23 -11.39
C THR A 177 14.72 8.70 -11.29
N ASN A 178 15.85 8.07 -10.98
CA ASN A 178 15.83 6.66 -10.58
C ASN A 178 15.39 6.60 -9.11
N SER A 179 14.12 6.35 -8.87
CA SER A 179 13.50 6.39 -7.54
C SER A 179 14.13 5.39 -6.58
N LYS A 180 14.51 4.21 -7.03
CA LYS A 180 15.25 3.24 -6.24
C LYS A 180 16.54 3.85 -5.72
N LYS A 181 17.36 4.42 -6.62
CA LYS A 181 18.64 5.04 -6.26
C LYS A 181 18.47 6.19 -5.28
N GLU A 182 17.45 7.04 -5.48
CA GLU A 182 17.20 8.18 -4.60
C GLU A 182 16.76 7.73 -3.20
N ILE A 183 15.84 6.75 -3.13
CA ILE A 183 15.38 6.18 -1.87
C ILE A 183 16.54 5.48 -1.15
N ASP A 184 17.30 4.63 -1.85
CA ASP A 184 18.43 3.91 -1.28
C ASP A 184 19.50 4.86 -0.73
N ASN A 185 19.89 5.88 -1.51
CA ASN A 185 20.87 6.88 -1.08
C ASN A 185 20.41 7.64 0.17
N TYR A 186 19.13 8.02 0.22
CA TYR A 186 18.58 8.74 1.36
C TYR A 186 18.51 7.84 2.60
N VAL A 187 18.06 6.60 2.45
CA VAL A 187 18.06 5.62 3.55
C VAL A 187 19.48 5.38 4.05
N ASP A 188 20.45 5.13 3.16
CA ASP A 188 21.84 4.91 3.54
C ASP A 188 22.41 6.09 4.31
N THR A 189 22.20 7.32 3.80
CA THR A 189 22.68 8.54 4.48
C THR A 189 22.10 8.68 5.88
N ILE A 190 20.80 8.43 6.06
CA ILE A 190 20.15 8.51 7.36
C ILE A 190 20.68 7.42 8.31
N PHE A 191 20.82 6.18 7.81
CA PHE A 191 21.28 5.08 8.63
C PHE A 191 22.75 5.23 9.06
N ASP A 192 23.62 5.82 8.22
CA ASP A 192 25.00 6.17 8.61
C ASP A 192 25.04 7.12 9.82
N LEU A 193 24.01 7.95 10.02
CA LEU A 193 23.91 8.85 11.16
C LEU A 193 23.35 8.19 12.43
N ILE A 194 22.45 7.22 12.27
CA ILE A 194 21.68 6.65 13.39
C ILE A 194 22.09 5.24 13.80
N GLU A 195 22.86 4.52 13.00
CA GLU A 195 23.41 3.23 13.40
C GLU A 195 24.45 3.38 14.52
N ILE A 196 24.44 2.41 15.42
CA ILE A 196 25.47 2.30 16.45
C ILE A 196 26.62 1.50 15.84
N ASN A 197 27.72 2.18 15.48
CA ASN A 197 28.93 1.51 15.04
C ASN A 197 29.40 0.56 16.15
N LYS A 198 29.33 -0.74 15.90
CA LYS A 198 30.03 -1.71 16.73
C LYS A 198 31.52 -1.44 16.49
N CYS A 199 32.18 -0.74 17.42
CA CYS A 199 33.66 -0.73 17.42
C CYS A 199 34.11 -2.19 17.42
N ASN A 200 34.82 -2.59 16.37
CA ASN A 200 35.52 -3.86 16.29
C ASN A 200 36.60 -3.92 17.39
#